data_7d675ed5a7cfeba02731bf811d6c1cc8
#
_entry.id   7d675ed5a7cfeba02731bf811d6c1cc8
#
_cell.length_a   1.000
_cell.length_b   1.000
_cell.length_c   1.000
_cell.angle_alpha   90.00
_cell.angle_beta   90.00
_cell.angle_gamma   90.00
#
_symmetry.space_group_name_H-M   'P 1'
#
loop_
_entity.id
_entity.type
_entity.pdbx_description
1 polymer ?
#
loop_
_entity_poly.entity_id
_entity_poly.type
_entity_poly.pdbx_seq_one_letter_code
_entity_poly.pdbx_strand_id
1 'polypeptide(L)'
;MRYLSQRYTMPYKECAALLTDIGTEELGHFEMIATIVHQLTRNMSMEELRAAGFDDYYVDHTLGLWPQAASGMPFSASMFQSTGDPITDLSEDQAAEQKARTTYDNILRLSVDSPDVTDAIRFLRAREIVHFQRFGEAKREDCSKIQRRGKPTNSALLESHYQSEHLQDIGMSRPICCYTSK
;
A
#
# COMPACT_ATOMS: atom_id res chain seq x y z
N MET A 1 5.50 2.50 -1.78
CA MET A 1 6.31 1.71 -2.76
C MET A 1 5.47 0.73 -3.57
N ARG A 2 4.46 0.07 -3.00
CA ARG A 2 3.57 -0.87 -3.73
C ARG A 2 2.95 -0.22 -4.97
N TYR A 3 2.20 0.86 -4.84
CA TYR A 3 1.51 1.57 -5.92
C TYR A 3 2.48 2.04 -7.02
N LEU A 4 3.66 2.57 -6.61
CA LEU A 4 4.70 2.99 -7.56
C LEU A 4 5.35 1.82 -8.31
N SER A 5 5.25 0.59 -7.82
CA SER A 5 5.68 -0.61 -8.52
C SER A 5 4.59 -1.13 -9.45
N GLN A 6 3.33 -1.20 -8.99
CA GLN A 6 2.18 -1.70 -9.77
C GLN A 6 1.90 -0.87 -11.02
N ARG A 7 2.17 0.45 -11.00
CA ARG A 7 1.93 1.34 -12.14
C ARG A 7 2.60 0.90 -13.45
N TYR A 8 3.73 0.20 -13.37
CA TYR A 8 4.49 -0.24 -14.55
C TYR A 8 3.85 -1.44 -15.27
N THR A 9 3.03 -2.20 -14.57
CA THR A 9 2.31 -3.36 -15.12
C THR A 9 0.83 -3.08 -15.34
N MET A 10 0.36 -1.90 -14.95
CA MET A 10 -1.04 -1.53 -15.07
C MET A 10 -1.40 -1.24 -16.56
N PRO A 11 -2.37 -1.97 -17.16
CA PRO A 11 -2.67 -1.85 -18.58
C PRO A 11 -3.48 -0.60 -18.95
N TYR A 12 -4.08 0.08 -17.98
CA TYR A 12 -4.89 1.27 -18.17
C TYR A 12 -4.14 2.52 -17.71
N LYS A 13 -3.99 3.49 -18.62
CA LYS A 13 -3.23 4.72 -18.36
C LYS A 13 -3.79 5.54 -17.19
N GLU A 14 -5.11 5.60 -17.09
CA GLU A 14 -5.81 6.32 -16.04
C GLU A 14 -5.51 5.69 -14.66
N CYS A 15 -5.48 4.37 -14.60
CA CYS A 15 -5.14 3.64 -13.38
C CYS A 15 -3.64 3.78 -13.05
N ALA A 16 -2.76 3.72 -14.04
CA ALA A 16 -1.32 3.96 -13.84
C ALA A 16 -1.06 5.40 -13.33
N ALA A 17 -1.80 6.39 -13.83
CA ALA A 17 -1.73 7.76 -13.34
C ALA A 17 -2.22 7.88 -11.89
N LEU A 18 -3.33 7.22 -11.55
CA LEU A 18 -3.85 7.16 -10.18
C LEU A 18 -2.84 6.54 -9.21
N LEU A 19 -2.24 5.40 -9.58
CA LEU A 19 -1.21 4.74 -8.79
C LEU A 19 0.04 5.61 -8.61
N THR A 20 0.36 6.44 -9.60
CA THR A 20 1.46 7.40 -9.50
C THR A 20 1.12 8.51 -8.53
N ASP A 21 -0.07 9.09 -8.64
CA ASP A 21 -0.55 10.20 -7.81
C ASP A 21 -0.61 9.79 -6.33
N ILE A 22 -1.36 8.73 -6.02
CA ILE A 22 -1.45 8.22 -4.65
C ILE A 22 -0.09 7.75 -4.15
N GLY A 23 0.68 7.01 -4.96
CA GLY A 23 1.99 6.50 -4.56
C GLY A 23 3.00 7.59 -4.22
N THR A 24 2.95 8.75 -4.88
CA THR A 24 3.80 9.90 -4.54
C THR A 24 3.29 10.63 -3.29
N GLU A 25 1.98 10.71 -3.09
CA GLU A 25 1.40 11.22 -1.85
C GLU A 25 1.84 10.39 -0.63
N GLU A 26 1.87 9.07 -0.77
CA GLU A 26 2.34 8.15 0.29
C GLU A 26 3.81 8.36 0.69
N LEU A 27 4.66 8.86 -0.19
CA LEU A 27 6.01 9.25 0.21
C LEU A 27 5.98 10.45 1.17
N GLY A 28 5.05 11.39 0.97
CA GLY A 28 4.80 12.50 1.89
C GLY A 28 4.25 12.01 3.24
N HIS A 29 3.34 11.04 3.23
CA HIS A 29 2.82 10.42 4.46
C HIS A 29 3.92 9.72 5.26
N PHE A 30 4.80 9.00 4.57
CA PHE A 30 5.98 8.41 5.20
C PHE A 30 6.86 9.46 5.87
N GLU A 31 7.15 10.59 5.19
CA GLU A 31 7.94 11.69 5.74
C GLU A 31 7.26 12.32 6.97
N MET A 32 5.94 12.49 6.96
CA MET A 32 5.20 12.99 8.12
C MET A 32 5.37 12.07 9.32
N ILE A 33 5.22 10.76 9.16
CA ILE A 33 5.40 9.78 10.24
C ILE A 33 6.86 9.78 10.74
N ALA A 34 7.83 9.77 9.82
CA ALA A 34 9.25 9.81 10.17
C ALA A 34 9.60 11.08 10.98
N THR A 35 9.05 12.22 10.60
CA THR A 35 9.23 13.49 11.31
C THR A 35 8.63 13.44 12.71
N ILE A 36 7.43 12.90 12.88
CA ILE A 36 6.79 12.73 14.20
C ILE A 36 7.68 11.86 15.10
N VAL A 37 8.10 10.70 14.62
CA VAL A 37 8.97 9.79 15.37
C VAL A 37 10.28 10.48 15.74
N HIS A 38 10.91 11.19 14.82
CA HIS A 38 12.13 11.93 15.09
C HIS A 38 11.93 12.99 16.18
N GLN A 39 10.86 13.79 16.09
CA GLN A 39 10.58 14.83 17.08
C GLN A 39 10.31 14.27 18.49
N LEU A 40 9.63 13.14 18.57
CA LEU A 40 9.34 12.48 19.84
C LEU A 40 10.59 11.85 20.47
N THR A 41 11.54 11.39 19.68
CA THR A 41 12.69 10.59 20.17
C THR A 41 14.00 11.37 20.25
N ARG A 42 14.17 12.48 19.56
CA ARG A 42 15.45 13.20 19.39
C ARG A 42 16.16 13.63 20.68
N ASN A 43 15.41 13.81 21.75
CA ASN A 43 15.94 14.24 23.05
C ASN A 43 15.95 13.12 24.10
N MET A 44 15.58 11.90 23.73
CA MET A 44 15.59 10.75 24.63
C MET A 44 17.02 10.26 24.85
N SER A 45 17.34 9.92 26.08
CA SER A 45 18.57 9.20 26.41
C SER A 45 18.49 7.75 25.92
N MET A 46 19.64 7.07 25.82
CA MET A 46 19.68 5.64 25.48
C MET A 46 18.94 4.76 26.49
N GLU A 47 18.89 5.18 27.75
CA GLU A 47 18.15 4.49 28.80
C GLU A 47 16.63 4.60 28.57
N GLU A 48 16.14 5.80 28.25
CA GLU A 48 14.73 6.03 27.92
C GLU A 48 14.32 5.30 26.63
N LEU A 49 15.17 5.28 25.60
CA LEU A 49 14.92 4.54 24.37
C LEU A 49 14.77 3.04 24.62
N ARG A 50 15.65 2.47 25.45
CA ARG A 50 15.56 1.06 25.85
C ARG A 50 14.32 0.78 26.69
N ALA A 51 14.04 1.63 27.67
CA ALA A 51 12.85 1.48 28.52
C ALA A 51 11.55 1.56 27.70
N ALA A 52 11.55 2.32 26.59
CA ALA A 52 10.44 2.42 25.66
C ALA A 52 10.41 1.30 24.61
N GLY A 53 11.40 0.39 24.58
CA GLY A 53 11.47 -0.72 23.63
C GLY A 53 11.88 -0.30 22.21
N PHE A 54 12.56 0.84 22.04
CA PHE A 54 13.01 1.32 20.74
C PHE A 54 14.36 0.75 20.31
N ASP A 55 15.12 0.14 21.20
CA ASP A 55 16.44 -0.43 20.89
C ASP A 55 16.37 -1.57 19.88
N ASP A 56 15.25 -2.29 19.79
CA ASP A 56 15.02 -3.31 18.77
C ASP A 56 15.05 -2.77 17.33
N TYR A 57 14.86 -1.46 17.14
CA TYR A 57 14.91 -0.81 15.82
C TYR A 57 16.31 -0.31 15.44
N TYR A 58 17.22 -0.23 16.41
CA TYR A 58 18.61 0.14 16.20
C TYR A 58 19.44 -1.13 16.10
N VAL A 59 19.67 -1.58 14.88
CA VAL A 59 20.46 -2.76 14.64
C VAL A 59 21.91 -2.37 14.62
N ASP A 60 22.73 -3.31 14.96
CA ASP A 60 24.17 -3.37 14.88
C ASP A 60 24.85 -2.15 14.23
N HIS A 61 25.98 -1.70 14.72
CA HIS A 61 26.69 -0.47 14.30
C HIS A 61 26.17 0.84 14.91
N THR A 62 25.20 0.78 15.83
CA THR A 62 24.84 1.84 16.79
C THR A 62 24.27 3.15 16.22
N LEU A 63 24.48 3.49 14.96
CA LEU A 63 24.04 4.76 14.37
C LEU A 63 23.13 4.56 13.14
N GLY A 64 22.95 3.32 12.70
CA GLY A 64 22.10 2.99 11.56
C GLY A 64 20.74 2.43 12.01
N LEU A 65 19.66 3.00 11.46
CA LEU A 65 18.33 2.44 11.59
C LEU A 65 18.02 1.65 10.31
N TRP A 66 17.76 0.35 10.46
CA TRP A 66 17.38 -0.49 9.34
C TRP A 66 15.87 -0.66 9.29
N PRO A 67 15.21 -0.45 8.13
CA PRO A 67 13.78 -0.62 8.01
C PRO A 67 13.36 -2.06 8.31
N GLN A 68 12.51 -2.23 9.30
CA GLN A 68 11.91 -3.51 9.66
C GLN A 68 10.55 -3.31 10.30
N ALA A 69 9.71 -4.34 10.28
CA ALA A 69 8.48 -4.35 11.02
C ALA A 69 8.76 -4.51 12.53
N ALA A 70 7.84 -4.08 13.39
CA ALA A 70 7.93 -4.22 14.84
C ALA A 70 8.14 -5.68 15.31
N SER A 71 7.74 -6.66 14.49
CA SER A 71 8.00 -8.09 14.70
C SER A 71 9.44 -8.55 14.37
N GLY A 72 10.32 -7.63 13.98
CA GLY A 72 11.69 -7.95 13.53
C GLY A 72 11.80 -8.43 12.09
N MET A 73 10.71 -8.44 11.33
CA MET A 73 10.74 -8.79 9.91
C MET A 73 11.43 -7.69 9.10
N PRO A 74 12.52 -7.99 8.36
CA PRO A 74 13.18 -7.01 7.52
C PRO A 74 12.28 -6.58 6.35
N PHE A 75 12.55 -5.39 5.80
CA PHE A 75 11.90 -4.94 4.59
C PHE A 75 12.15 -5.93 3.43
N SER A 76 11.09 -6.29 2.72
CA SER A 76 11.17 -7.15 1.55
C SER A 76 10.27 -6.62 0.43
N ALA A 77 10.81 -6.54 -0.79
CA ALA A 77 10.06 -6.16 -1.98
C ALA A 77 8.93 -7.17 -2.34
N SER A 78 9.02 -8.41 -1.85
CA SER A 78 7.96 -9.41 -2.04
C SER A 78 6.62 -9.00 -1.41
N MET A 79 6.64 -8.07 -0.46
CA MET A 79 5.43 -7.52 0.17
C MET A 79 4.68 -6.51 -0.71
N PHE A 80 5.22 -6.13 -1.86
CA PHE A 80 4.54 -5.18 -2.76
C PHE A 80 3.32 -5.76 -3.45
N GLN A 81 3.24 -7.10 -3.58
CA GLN A 81 2.07 -7.80 -4.13
C GLN A 81 1.62 -7.21 -5.48
N SER A 82 2.58 -6.97 -6.38
CA SER A 82 2.32 -6.49 -7.73
C SER A 82 2.15 -7.69 -8.67
N THR A 83 0.92 -7.98 -9.07
CA THR A 83 0.58 -9.15 -9.89
C THR A 83 0.44 -8.82 -11.37
N GLY A 84 0.16 -7.55 -11.71
CA GLY A 84 -0.17 -7.10 -13.06
C GLY A 84 -1.63 -7.36 -13.46
N ASP A 85 -2.44 -7.98 -12.61
CA ASP A 85 -3.89 -8.03 -12.78
C ASP A 85 -4.52 -6.79 -12.11
N PRO A 86 -5.16 -5.89 -12.86
CA PRO A 86 -5.63 -4.62 -12.31
C PRO A 86 -6.68 -4.79 -11.21
N ILE A 87 -7.52 -5.82 -11.29
CA ILE A 87 -8.57 -6.04 -10.30
C ILE A 87 -7.98 -6.59 -9.01
N THR A 88 -7.03 -7.52 -9.10
CA THR A 88 -6.31 -8.07 -7.97
C THR A 88 -5.51 -6.98 -7.27
N ASP A 89 -4.70 -6.24 -8.01
CA ASP A 89 -3.82 -5.20 -7.45
C ASP A 89 -4.63 -4.08 -6.78
N LEU A 90 -5.68 -3.55 -7.42
CA LEU A 90 -6.55 -2.52 -6.83
C LEU A 90 -7.36 -3.03 -5.63
N SER A 91 -7.66 -4.33 -5.55
CA SER A 91 -8.31 -4.91 -4.37
C SER A 91 -7.38 -4.98 -3.18
N GLU A 92 -6.11 -5.35 -3.39
CA GLU A 92 -5.07 -5.33 -2.38
C GLU A 92 -4.75 -3.88 -1.92
N ASP A 93 -4.79 -2.92 -2.84
CA ASP A 93 -4.58 -1.51 -2.51
C ASP A 93 -5.70 -0.99 -1.61
N GLN A 94 -6.96 -1.27 -1.92
CA GLN A 94 -8.08 -0.96 -1.02
C GLN A 94 -7.92 -1.61 0.37
N ALA A 95 -7.47 -2.85 0.41
CA ALA A 95 -7.23 -3.54 1.69
C ALA A 95 -6.07 -2.90 2.47
N ALA A 96 -5.04 -2.41 1.79
CA ALA A 96 -3.92 -1.70 2.40
C ALA A 96 -4.37 -0.38 3.04
N GLU A 97 -5.14 0.45 2.31
CA GLU A 97 -5.69 1.70 2.82
C GLU A 97 -6.59 1.48 4.05
N GLN A 98 -7.41 0.43 4.01
CA GLN A 98 -8.26 0.09 5.16
C GLN A 98 -7.45 -0.34 6.38
N LYS A 99 -6.34 -1.07 6.18
CA LYS A 99 -5.42 -1.45 7.26
C LYS A 99 -4.72 -0.21 7.84
N ALA A 100 -4.23 0.69 6.98
CA ALA A 100 -3.61 1.95 7.40
C ALA A 100 -4.58 2.80 8.23
N ARG A 101 -5.82 2.96 7.77
CA ARG A 101 -6.87 3.66 8.52
C ARG A 101 -7.09 3.06 9.92
N THR A 102 -7.15 1.73 10.03
CA THR A 102 -7.30 1.05 11.31
C THR A 102 -6.09 1.30 12.22
N THR A 103 -4.89 1.34 11.66
CA THR A 103 -3.66 1.67 12.40
C THR A 103 -3.73 3.10 12.94
N TYR A 104 -4.13 4.06 12.12
CA TYR A 104 -4.30 5.45 12.57
C TYR A 104 -5.39 5.59 13.63
N ASP A 105 -6.50 4.87 13.54
CA ASP A 105 -7.52 4.83 14.60
C ASP A 105 -6.94 4.33 15.93
N ASN A 106 -6.02 3.37 15.90
CA ASN A 106 -5.33 2.88 17.10
C ASN A 106 -4.36 3.94 17.66
N ILE A 107 -3.59 4.60 16.81
CA ILE A 107 -2.66 5.66 17.22
C ILE A 107 -3.44 6.82 17.87
N LEU A 108 -4.55 7.24 17.27
CA LEU A 108 -5.40 8.32 17.80
C LEU A 108 -5.94 8.02 19.20
N ARG A 109 -6.21 6.76 19.51
CA ARG A 109 -6.61 6.36 20.88
C ARG A 109 -5.48 6.47 21.89
N LEU A 110 -4.24 6.30 21.46
CA LEU A 110 -3.06 6.35 22.33
C LEU A 110 -2.49 7.77 22.48
N SER A 111 -2.77 8.66 21.52
CA SER A 111 -2.18 10.00 21.44
C SER A 111 -3.11 11.13 21.88
N VAL A 112 -4.15 10.84 22.66
CA VAL A 112 -5.19 11.81 23.05
C VAL A 112 -4.63 13.07 23.75
N ASP A 113 -3.54 12.91 24.49
CA ASP A 113 -2.88 13.99 25.24
C ASP A 113 -1.75 14.67 24.44
N SER A 114 -1.60 14.34 23.16
CA SER A 114 -0.55 14.85 22.27
C SER A 114 -1.16 15.48 21.03
N PRO A 115 -1.66 16.73 21.10
CA PRO A 115 -2.38 17.36 19.99
C PRO A 115 -1.54 17.45 18.69
N ASP A 116 -0.24 17.71 18.80
CA ASP A 116 0.66 17.79 17.63
C ASP A 116 0.72 16.47 16.87
N VAL A 117 0.73 15.34 17.56
CA VAL A 117 0.66 14.00 16.96
C VAL A 117 -0.75 13.73 16.43
N THR A 118 -1.76 14.00 17.26
CA THR A 118 -3.15 13.68 16.98
C THR A 118 -3.66 14.38 15.72
N ASP A 119 -3.32 15.66 15.51
CA ASP A 119 -3.79 16.42 14.35
C ASP A 119 -3.13 15.93 13.05
N ALA A 120 -1.84 15.62 13.07
CA ALA A 120 -1.16 15.02 11.93
C ALA A 120 -1.74 13.64 11.57
N ILE A 121 -2.00 12.79 12.56
CA ILE A 121 -2.59 11.46 12.34
C ILE A 121 -4.04 11.55 11.85
N ARG A 122 -4.83 12.52 12.30
CA ARG A 122 -6.19 12.76 11.77
C ARG A 122 -6.16 13.12 10.30
N PHE A 123 -5.19 13.95 9.89
CA PHE A 123 -5.00 14.28 8.48
C PHE A 123 -4.68 13.02 7.66
N LEU A 124 -3.67 12.26 8.05
CA LEU A 124 -3.29 11.01 7.37
C LEU A 124 -4.48 10.05 7.26
N ARG A 125 -5.17 9.81 8.37
CA ARG A 125 -6.37 8.96 8.39
C ARG A 125 -7.45 9.41 7.40
N ALA A 126 -7.65 10.71 7.25
CA ALA A 126 -8.62 11.24 6.29
C ALA A 126 -8.16 10.98 4.83
N ARG A 127 -6.87 11.01 4.56
CA ARG A 127 -6.32 10.69 3.24
C ARG A 127 -6.52 9.22 2.87
N GLU A 128 -6.34 8.27 3.79
CA GLU A 128 -6.59 6.85 3.56
C GLU A 128 -8.05 6.57 3.11
N ILE A 129 -9.02 7.35 3.61
CA ILE A 129 -10.42 7.24 3.15
C ILE A 129 -10.54 7.65 1.68
N VAL A 130 -9.89 8.74 1.30
CA VAL A 130 -9.90 9.24 -0.09
C VAL A 130 -9.19 8.25 -1.03
N HIS A 131 -8.03 7.71 -0.63
CA HIS A 131 -7.30 6.72 -1.41
C HIS A 131 -8.13 5.46 -1.62
N PHE A 132 -8.73 4.93 -0.56
CA PHE A 132 -9.64 3.78 -0.63
C PHE A 132 -10.78 4.00 -1.64
N GLN A 133 -11.42 5.17 -1.61
CA GLN A 133 -12.49 5.51 -2.54
C GLN A 133 -11.99 5.57 -3.98
N ARG A 134 -10.87 6.25 -4.23
CA ARG A 134 -10.27 6.38 -5.58
C ARG A 134 -9.87 5.03 -6.16
N PHE A 135 -9.26 4.14 -5.38
CA PHE A 135 -8.98 2.76 -5.82
C PHE A 135 -10.26 1.98 -6.11
N GLY A 136 -11.31 2.15 -5.32
CA GLY A 136 -12.62 1.53 -5.56
C GLY A 136 -13.29 2.03 -6.84
N GLU A 137 -13.16 3.29 -7.18
CA GLU A 137 -13.66 3.88 -8.41
C GLU A 137 -12.89 3.33 -9.63
N ALA A 138 -11.56 3.35 -9.59
CA ALA A 138 -10.72 2.78 -10.63
C ALA A 138 -11.01 1.30 -10.86
N LYS A 139 -11.18 0.52 -9.80
CA LYS A 139 -11.53 -0.89 -9.91
C LYS A 139 -12.87 -1.13 -10.61
N ARG A 140 -13.90 -0.31 -10.33
CA ARG A 140 -15.20 -0.40 -11.02
C ARG A 140 -15.09 -0.06 -12.50
N GLU A 141 -14.30 0.95 -12.84
CA GLU A 141 -14.07 1.34 -14.24
C GLU A 141 -13.32 0.26 -15.00
N ASP A 142 -12.29 -0.32 -14.42
CA ASP A 142 -11.48 -1.37 -15.04
C ASP A 142 -12.28 -2.68 -15.19
N CYS A 143 -13.11 -3.06 -14.19
CA CYS A 143 -14.08 -4.14 -14.34
C CYS A 143 -15.00 -3.89 -15.55
N SER A 144 -15.52 -2.67 -15.69
CA SER A 144 -16.39 -2.30 -16.81
C SER A 144 -15.68 -2.34 -18.17
N LYS A 145 -14.40 -1.95 -18.22
CA LYS A 145 -13.57 -2.05 -19.43
C LYS A 145 -13.32 -3.52 -19.82
N ILE A 146 -12.99 -4.37 -18.85
CA ILE A 146 -12.77 -5.80 -19.04
C ILE A 146 -14.05 -6.49 -19.54
N GLN A 147 -15.20 -6.16 -18.97
CA GLN A 147 -16.50 -6.72 -19.43
C GLN A 147 -16.83 -6.36 -20.87
N ARG A 148 -16.54 -5.13 -21.29
CA ARG A 148 -16.86 -4.65 -22.65
C ARG A 148 -15.88 -5.11 -23.71
N ARG A 149 -14.61 -5.27 -23.38
CA ARG A 149 -13.49 -5.44 -24.33
C ARG A 149 -12.72 -6.75 -24.14
N GLY A 150 -13.02 -7.55 -23.11
CA GLY A 150 -12.18 -8.65 -22.67
C GLY A 150 -10.96 -8.16 -21.88
N LYS A 151 -10.25 -9.09 -21.22
CA LYS A 151 -8.99 -8.74 -20.55
C LYS A 151 -8.01 -8.16 -21.59
N PRO A 152 -7.37 -7.01 -21.29
CA PRO A 152 -6.32 -6.52 -22.18
C PRO A 152 -5.20 -7.56 -22.20
N THR A 153 -4.89 -8.06 -23.37
CA THR A 153 -3.70 -8.89 -23.53
C THR A 153 -2.50 -7.97 -23.48
N ASN A 154 -1.71 -8.05 -22.42
CA ASN A 154 -0.35 -7.51 -22.41
C ASN A 154 0.50 -8.42 -23.33
N SER A 155 0.21 -8.42 -24.62
CA SER A 155 0.89 -9.28 -25.58
C SER A 155 2.41 -9.08 -25.57
N ALA A 156 2.89 -7.86 -25.33
CA ALA A 156 4.31 -7.56 -25.30
C ALA A 156 5.06 -8.07 -24.04
N LEU A 157 4.37 -8.27 -22.92
CA LEU A 157 5.00 -8.79 -21.68
C LEU A 157 4.72 -10.28 -21.47
N LEU A 158 3.60 -10.80 -21.95
CA LEU A 158 3.25 -12.22 -21.82
C LEU A 158 3.94 -13.09 -22.88
N GLU A 159 4.25 -12.58 -24.06
CA GLU A 159 4.98 -13.32 -25.10
C GLU A 159 6.44 -13.61 -24.72
N SER A 160 7.03 -12.87 -23.78
CA SER A 160 8.40 -13.10 -23.33
C SER A 160 8.53 -14.12 -22.17
N HIS A 161 7.44 -14.45 -21.45
CA HIS A 161 7.52 -15.26 -20.23
C HIS A 161 6.53 -16.42 -20.09
N TYR A 162 5.51 -16.54 -20.93
CA TYR A 162 4.58 -17.66 -20.87
C TYR A 162 4.24 -18.17 -22.27
N GLN A 163 4.90 -19.22 -22.73
CA GLN A 163 4.34 -20.06 -23.78
C GLN A 163 3.10 -20.76 -23.20
N SER A 164 2.00 -20.52 -23.85
CA SER A 164 0.61 -20.67 -23.43
C SER A 164 0.10 -22.10 -23.37
N GLU A 165 0.70 -23.04 -22.68
CA GLU A 165 0.15 -24.39 -22.60
C GLU A 165 -0.67 -24.71 -21.34
N HIS A 166 -0.74 -23.81 -20.34
CA HIS A 166 -1.41 -24.13 -19.07
C HIS A 166 -2.63 -23.29 -18.69
N LEU A 167 -3.07 -22.32 -19.50
CA LEU A 167 -4.24 -21.47 -19.15
C LEU A 167 -5.57 -21.93 -19.75
N GLN A 168 -5.59 -22.93 -20.60
CA GLN A 168 -6.83 -23.46 -21.19
C GLN A 168 -7.60 -24.44 -20.27
N ASP A 169 -6.93 -24.97 -19.23
CA ASP A 169 -7.55 -26.00 -18.38
C ASP A 169 -8.27 -25.48 -17.10
N ILE A 170 -8.19 -24.17 -16.81
CA ILE A 170 -8.91 -23.61 -15.67
C ILE A 170 -10.10 -22.81 -16.17
N GLY A 171 -11.18 -23.47 -16.50
CA GLY A 171 -12.46 -22.92 -17.04
C GLY A 171 -13.10 -21.77 -16.25
N MET A 172 -12.37 -20.72 -15.89
CA MET A 172 -12.88 -19.51 -15.24
C MET A 172 -13.28 -18.46 -16.28
N SER A 173 -14.52 -18.48 -16.71
CA SER A 173 -15.06 -17.61 -17.77
C SER A 173 -15.54 -16.21 -17.33
N ARG A 174 -15.41 -15.81 -16.06
CA ARG A 174 -15.81 -14.46 -15.60
C ARG A 174 -14.93 -13.94 -14.47
N PRO A 175 -14.50 -12.66 -14.49
CA PRO A 175 -13.78 -12.05 -13.38
C PRO A 175 -14.67 -11.96 -12.13
N ILE A 176 -14.11 -12.33 -10.98
CA ILE A 176 -14.79 -12.39 -9.66
C ILE A 176 -15.42 -11.04 -9.26
N CYS A 177 -14.87 -9.92 -9.74
CA CYS A 177 -15.38 -8.59 -9.41
C CYS A 177 -16.76 -8.25 -9.96
N CYS A 178 -17.32 -9.08 -10.84
CA CYS A 178 -18.59 -8.84 -11.51
C CYS A 178 -19.79 -9.51 -10.84
N TYR A 179 -19.59 -10.13 -9.68
CA TYR A 179 -20.70 -10.59 -8.86
C TYR A 179 -21.30 -9.40 -8.08
N THR A 180 -22.12 -8.61 -8.75
CA THR A 180 -23.09 -7.77 -8.07
C THR A 180 -24.34 -8.62 -7.87
N SER A 181 -24.70 -8.87 -6.62
CA SER A 181 -26.04 -9.32 -6.24
C SER A 181 -27.10 -8.43 -6.91
N LYS A 182 -27.99 -9.05 -7.60
CA LYS A 182 -29.30 -8.44 -7.92
C LYS A 182 -30.10 -8.25 -6.66
#